data_0d324f183c3d2af7b16439249da60812
#
_entry.id   0d324f183c3d2af7b16439249da60812
#
_cell.length_a   1.000
_cell.length_b   1.000
_cell.length_c   1.000
_cell.angle_alpha   90.00
_cell.angle_beta   90.00
_cell.angle_gamma   90.00
#
_symmetry.space_group_name_H-M   'P 1'
#
loop_
_entity.id
_entity.type
_entity.pdbx_description
1 polymer ?
#
loop_
_entity_poly.entity_id
_entity_poly.type
_entity_poly.pdbx_seq_one_letter_code
_entity_poly.pdbx_strand_id
1 'polypeptide(L)'
;VIDYELPRAATLAAVPRWNNLDEAIAHWAATKPTESAYVEPAGRMSWVAYDQYISLLAAHITELGLERGAHVAIWIPDGCVVHVAMSACIRAGVVFTGIGARSGEREVRHLLARGEATTLITVPQIGRVDTVELFERLRADLPALRRYVDVYDVVPVPHGRVDAALDPATGAPVGAAAVASANQLIAGRRTPTDELALLNSTSGTTGLPKCVAHDERRWLKYHDYAVDAGALTTDEVCMSVVPAPFGFGLWTAH
;
A
#
# COMPACT_ATOMS: atom_id res chain seq x y z
N VAL A 1 39.84 0.17 -6.22
CA VAL A 1 38.95 -0.96 -5.96
C VAL A 1 38.73 -0.95 -4.46
N ILE A 2 37.52 -0.61 -4.01
CA ILE A 2 37.14 -0.71 -2.60
C ILE A 2 36.79 -2.17 -2.39
N ASP A 3 37.64 -2.87 -1.63
CA ASP A 3 37.38 -4.25 -1.18
C ASP A 3 36.22 -4.17 -0.14
N TYR A 4 35.04 -4.44 -0.56
CA TYR A 4 33.89 -4.56 0.31
C TYR A 4 33.82 -6.00 0.80
N GLU A 5 34.43 -6.28 1.95
CA GLU A 5 34.12 -7.53 2.66
C GLU A 5 32.72 -7.43 3.19
N LEU A 6 31.79 -8.13 2.53
CA LEU A 6 30.44 -8.36 3.07
C LEU A 6 30.59 -9.01 4.46
N PRO A 7 29.91 -8.52 5.50
CA PRO A 7 29.95 -9.16 6.81
C PRO A 7 29.54 -10.63 6.65
N ARG A 8 30.37 -11.53 7.18
CA ARG A 8 30.07 -12.96 7.15
C ARG A 8 28.75 -13.22 7.88
N ALA A 9 27.85 -13.88 7.19
CA ALA A 9 26.47 -14.22 7.57
C ALA A 9 26.28 -15.03 8.88
N ALA A 10 27.27 -15.12 9.76
CA ALA A 10 27.30 -16.05 10.88
C ALA A 10 26.54 -15.58 12.14
N THR A 11 25.98 -14.36 12.18
CA THR A 11 25.33 -13.83 13.40
C THR A 11 24.16 -12.85 13.14
N LEU A 12 23.74 -12.68 11.90
CA LEU A 12 22.60 -11.82 11.62
C LEU A 12 21.30 -12.59 11.96
N ALA A 13 20.45 -11.99 12.78
CA ALA A 13 19.12 -12.55 13.00
C ALA A 13 18.45 -12.72 11.64
N ALA A 14 18.13 -13.94 11.27
CA ALA A 14 17.53 -14.24 9.98
C ALA A 14 16.19 -13.50 9.89
N VAL A 15 16.00 -12.73 8.81
CA VAL A 15 14.70 -12.14 8.51
C VAL A 15 13.69 -13.27 8.33
N PRO A 16 12.56 -13.27 9.05
CA PRO A 16 11.54 -14.31 8.89
C PRO A 16 11.04 -14.37 7.45
N ARG A 17 10.70 -15.58 7.00
CA ARG A 17 10.05 -15.79 5.70
C ARG A 17 8.53 -15.87 5.92
N TRP A 18 7.80 -15.20 5.05
CA TRP A 18 6.36 -15.02 5.20
C TRP A 18 5.61 -15.73 4.08
N ASN A 19 4.45 -16.31 4.40
CA ASN A 19 3.58 -16.89 3.38
C ASN A 19 2.76 -15.80 2.66
N ASN A 20 2.55 -14.67 3.33
CA ASN A 20 1.84 -13.52 2.78
C ASN A 20 2.19 -12.23 3.56
N LEU A 21 1.84 -11.10 2.99
CA LEU A 21 2.14 -9.78 3.55
C LEU A 21 1.41 -9.53 4.88
N ASP A 22 0.17 -10.01 5.02
CA ASP A 22 -0.59 -9.84 6.27
C ASP A 22 0.05 -10.56 7.46
N GLU A 23 0.68 -11.73 7.24
CA GLU A 23 1.45 -12.40 8.29
C GLU A 23 2.64 -11.57 8.75
N ALA A 24 3.37 -10.95 7.81
CA ALA A 24 4.48 -10.06 8.15
C ALA A 24 4.01 -8.84 8.95
N ILE A 25 2.97 -8.17 8.48
CA ILE A 25 2.40 -6.98 9.12
C ILE A 25 1.90 -7.33 10.53
N ALA A 26 1.12 -8.40 10.68
CA ALA A 26 0.58 -8.84 11.96
C ALA A 26 1.70 -9.21 12.95
N HIS A 27 2.75 -9.88 12.49
CA HIS A 27 3.91 -10.21 13.32
C HIS A 27 4.58 -8.96 13.87
N TRP A 28 4.87 -7.98 13.03
CA TRP A 28 5.53 -6.75 13.47
C TRP A 28 4.61 -5.88 14.31
N ALA A 29 3.31 -5.82 14.00
CA ALA A 29 2.33 -5.13 14.84
C ALA A 29 2.22 -5.75 16.25
N ALA A 30 2.42 -7.06 16.38
CA ALA A 30 2.40 -7.75 17.66
C ALA A 30 3.72 -7.65 18.43
N THR A 31 4.87 -7.72 17.75
CA THR A 31 6.20 -7.81 18.38
C THR A 31 6.88 -6.45 18.54
N LYS A 32 6.60 -5.50 17.63
CA LYS A 32 7.19 -4.15 17.60
C LYS A 32 6.09 -3.07 17.45
N PRO A 33 5.02 -3.07 18.24
CA PRO A 33 3.81 -2.27 18.01
C PRO A 33 4.08 -0.77 17.86
N THR A 34 5.00 -0.22 18.65
CA THR A 34 5.32 1.21 18.67
C THR A 34 6.52 1.61 17.83
N GLU A 35 7.26 0.63 17.26
CA GLU A 35 8.34 0.92 16.33
C GLU A 35 7.77 1.40 14.99
N SER A 36 8.57 2.18 14.27
CA SER A 36 8.15 2.75 12.98
C SER A 36 8.15 1.68 11.89
N ALA A 37 7.01 1.45 11.25
CA ALA A 37 6.90 0.76 9.98
C ALA A 37 7.36 1.67 8.84
N TYR A 38 6.93 2.93 8.88
CA TYR A 38 7.31 3.95 7.90
C TYR A 38 7.69 5.27 8.57
N VAL A 39 8.62 5.97 7.94
CA VAL A 39 9.06 7.32 8.32
C VAL A 39 9.04 8.20 7.07
N GLU A 40 8.41 9.37 7.18
CA GLU A 40 8.32 10.37 6.13
C GLU A 40 8.51 11.79 6.70
N PRO A 41 8.71 12.83 5.89
CA PRO A 41 8.89 14.20 6.41
C PRO A 41 7.72 14.70 7.27
N ALA A 42 6.50 14.21 7.02
CA ALA A 42 5.31 14.57 7.79
C ALA A 42 5.19 13.85 9.15
N GLY A 43 5.95 12.76 9.36
CA GLY A 43 5.90 11.98 10.61
C GLY A 43 6.31 10.53 10.42
N ARG A 44 5.82 9.69 11.32
CA ARG A 44 6.06 8.25 11.28
C ARG A 44 4.78 7.47 11.51
N MET A 45 4.70 6.27 10.98
CA MET A 45 3.63 5.31 11.21
C MET A 45 4.18 4.10 11.94
N SER A 46 3.64 3.78 13.10
CA SER A 46 4.02 2.57 13.84
C SER A 46 3.43 1.32 13.18
N TRP A 47 3.98 0.13 13.51
CA TRP A 47 3.47 -1.13 12.99
C TRP A 47 2.01 -1.39 13.37
N VAL A 48 1.62 -1.07 14.62
CA VAL A 48 0.23 -1.24 15.04
C VAL A 48 -0.70 -0.28 14.31
N ALA A 49 -0.29 0.97 14.07
CA ALA A 49 -1.08 1.94 13.30
C ALA A 49 -1.24 1.47 11.85
N TYR A 50 -0.16 0.97 11.24
CA TYR A 50 -0.18 0.46 9.89
C TYR A 50 -1.19 -0.67 9.73
N ASP A 51 -1.15 -1.69 10.59
CA ASP A 51 -2.08 -2.82 10.56
C ASP A 51 -3.54 -2.39 10.77
N GLN A 52 -3.78 -1.48 11.71
CA GLN A 52 -5.12 -0.96 11.99
C GLN A 52 -5.70 -0.18 10.82
N TYR A 53 -4.94 0.73 10.22
CA TYR A 53 -5.40 1.52 9.07
C TYR A 53 -5.65 0.64 7.84
N ILE A 54 -4.84 -0.38 7.63
CA ILE A 54 -5.11 -1.39 6.60
C ILE A 54 -6.47 -2.05 6.83
N SER A 55 -6.76 -2.50 8.05
CA SER A 55 -8.03 -3.14 8.37
C SER A 55 -9.22 -2.22 8.17
N LEU A 56 -9.12 -0.96 8.63
CA LEU A 56 -10.19 0.03 8.48
C LEU A 56 -10.47 0.36 7.01
N LEU A 57 -9.43 0.58 6.22
CA LEU A 57 -9.60 0.88 4.80
C LEU A 57 -10.08 -0.35 4.01
N ALA A 58 -9.62 -1.55 4.35
CA ALA A 58 -10.12 -2.78 3.73
C ALA A 58 -11.59 -3.02 4.04
N ALA A 59 -12.03 -2.72 5.27
CA ALA A 59 -13.44 -2.77 5.65
C ALA A 59 -14.27 -1.74 4.86
N HIS A 60 -13.80 -0.50 4.75
CA HIS A 60 -14.46 0.52 3.95
C HIS A 60 -14.61 0.10 2.47
N ILE A 61 -13.55 -0.42 1.85
CA ILE A 61 -13.58 -0.98 0.48
C ILE A 61 -14.67 -2.06 0.37
N THR A 62 -14.80 -2.89 1.40
CA THR A 62 -15.82 -3.96 1.45
C THR A 62 -17.23 -3.40 1.59
N GLU A 63 -17.45 -2.39 2.44
CA GLU A 63 -18.73 -1.70 2.65
C GLU A 63 -19.23 -0.98 1.40
N LEU A 64 -18.32 -0.53 0.53
CA LEU A 64 -18.66 0.01 -0.79
C LEU A 64 -19.26 -1.05 -1.75
N GLY A 65 -19.37 -2.30 -1.32
CA GLY A 65 -19.90 -3.40 -2.12
C GLY A 65 -19.00 -3.85 -3.25
N LEU A 66 -17.68 -3.67 -3.09
CA LEU A 66 -16.69 -4.22 -4.03
C LEU A 66 -16.55 -5.72 -3.81
N GLU A 67 -16.78 -6.50 -4.85
CA GLU A 67 -16.58 -7.94 -4.82
C GLU A 67 -15.08 -8.30 -4.85
N ARG A 68 -14.76 -9.54 -4.47
CA ARG A 68 -13.39 -10.05 -4.63
C ARG A 68 -13.01 -10.03 -6.11
N GLY A 69 -11.76 -9.63 -6.38
CA GLY A 69 -11.25 -9.47 -7.73
C GLY A 69 -11.72 -8.18 -8.43
N ALA A 70 -12.53 -7.34 -7.80
CA ALA A 70 -12.87 -6.03 -8.36
C ALA A 70 -11.61 -5.18 -8.54
N HIS A 71 -11.53 -4.42 -9.64
CA HIS A 71 -10.38 -3.57 -9.93
C HIS A 71 -10.56 -2.16 -9.37
N VAL A 72 -9.55 -1.67 -8.68
CA VAL A 72 -9.47 -0.30 -8.16
C VAL A 72 -8.19 0.37 -8.64
N ALA A 73 -8.12 1.68 -8.63
CA ALA A 73 -6.89 2.42 -8.87
C ALA A 73 -6.49 3.19 -7.61
N ILE A 74 -5.19 3.23 -7.32
CA ILE A 74 -4.60 4.00 -6.23
C ILE A 74 -3.78 5.12 -6.85
N TRP A 75 -4.19 6.37 -6.61
CA TRP A 75 -3.46 7.56 -7.03
C TRP A 75 -3.24 8.48 -5.84
N ILE A 76 -2.20 8.20 -5.09
CA ILE A 76 -1.83 8.85 -3.83
C ILE A 76 -0.37 9.26 -3.92
N PRO A 77 0.03 10.44 -3.39
CA PRO A 77 1.45 10.79 -3.24
C PRO A 77 2.23 9.76 -2.44
N ASP A 78 3.54 9.67 -2.74
CA ASP A 78 4.42 8.81 -1.96
C ASP A 78 4.42 9.22 -0.48
N GLY A 79 4.42 8.23 0.40
CA GLY A 79 4.32 8.39 1.85
C GLY A 79 3.69 7.16 2.49
N CYS A 80 3.42 7.21 3.80
CA CYS A 80 2.89 6.07 4.55
C CYS A 80 1.51 5.59 4.02
N VAL A 81 0.66 6.53 3.61
CA VAL A 81 -0.75 6.26 3.26
C VAL A 81 -0.90 5.44 1.97
N VAL A 82 -0.01 5.61 0.99
CA VAL A 82 -0.06 4.81 -0.24
C VAL A 82 0.18 3.33 0.05
N HIS A 83 1.05 3.02 1.01
CA HIS A 83 1.31 1.64 1.44
C HIS A 83 0.11 1.05 2.20
N VAL A 84 -0.55 1.85 3.05
CA VAL A 84 -1.83 1.44 3.66
C VAL A 84 -2.86 1.08 2.59
N ALA A 85 -3.03 1.92 1.57
CA ALA A 85 -4.01 1.69 0.51
C ALA A 85 -3.71 0.41 -0.29
N MET A 86 -2.44 0.15 -0.62
CA MET A 86 -2.02 -1.06 -1.34
C MET A 86 -2.32 -2.32 -0.54
N SER A 87 -1.90 -2.37 0.73
CA SER A 87 -2.12 -3.52 1.61
C SER A 87 -3.61 -3.73 1.91
N ALA A 88 -4.37 -2.63 2.06
CA ALA A 88 -5.82 -2.70 2.26
C ALA A 88 -6.55 -3.33 1.07
N CYS A 89 -6.12 -3.05 -0.16
CA CYS A 89 -6.67 -3.68 -1.35
C CYS A 89 -6.45 -5.20 -1.35
N ILE A 90 -5.25 -5.67 -1.02
CA ILE A 90 -4.95 -7.10 -0.90
C ILE A 90 -5.80 -7.74 0.19
N ARG A 91 -5.90 -7.12 1.36
CA ARG A 91 -6.69 -7.59 2.51
C ARG A 91 -8.20 -7.60 2.20
N ALA A 92 -8.70 -6.63 1.44
CA ALA A 92 -10.10 -6.58 0.97
C ALA A 92 -10.41 -7.55 -0.18
N GLY A 93 -9.38 -8.15 -0.77
CA GLY A 93 -9.54 -9.07 -1.90
C GLY A 93 -9.80 -8.38 -3.23
N VAL A 94 -9.32 -7.15 -3.42
CA VAL A 94 -9.45 -6.40 -4.68
C VAL A 94 -8.11 -6.22 -5.38
N VAL A 95 -8.13 -6.11 -6.70
CA VAL A 95 -6.95 -5.89 -7.54
C VAL A 95 -6.68 -4.40 -7.65
N PHE A 96 -5.49 -3.93 -7.31
CA PHE A 96 -5.18 -2.52 -7.46
C PHE A 96 -4.25 -2.20 -8.63
N THR A 97 -4.49 -1.05 -9.26
CA THR A 97 -3.57 -0.42 -10.23
C THR A 97 -2.92 0.78 -9.56
N GLY A 98 -1.60 0.76 -9.41
CA GLY A 98 -0.86 1.90 -8.88
C GLY A 98 -0.63 2.98 -9.95
N ILE A 99 -0.94 4.24 -9.61
CA ILE A 99 -0.73 5.42 -10.45
C ILE A 99 0.26 6.35 -9.76
N GLY A 100 1.34 6.71 -10.44
CA GLY A 100 2.34 7.62 -9.89
C GLY A 100 1.79 9.01 -9.64
N ALA A 101 2.14 9.63 -8.51
CA ALA A 101 1.64 10.96 -8.12
C ALA A 101 1.97 12.08 -9.12
N ARG A 102 2.98 11.90 -9.96
CA ARG A 102 3.37 12.84 -11.02
C ARG A 102 2.70 12.57 -12.37
N SER A 103 1.83 11.57 -12.46
CA SER A 103 1.09 11.26 -13.68
C SER A 103 0.15 12.40 -14.07
N GLY A 104 0.19 12.79 -15.33
CA GLY A 104 -0.76 13.75 -15.89
C GLY A 104 -2.13 13.12 -16.17
N GLU A 105 -3.15 13.95 -16.39
CA GLU A 105 -4.53 13.48 -16.64
C GLU A 105 -4.61 12.40 -17.74
N ARG A 106 -3.84 12.53 -18.81
CA ARG A 106 -3.81 11.55 -19.90
C ARG A 106 -3.34 10.17 -19.43
N GLU A 107 -2.32 10.13 -18.57
CA GLU A 107 -1.79 8.88 -18.01
C GLU A 107 -2.74 8.29 -16.99
N VAL A 108 -3.33 9.12 -16.11
CA VAL A 108 -4.34 8.70 -15.14
C VAL A 108 -5.53 8.07 -15.87
N ARG A 109 -6.09 8.75 -16.86
CA ARG A 109 -7.18 8.24 -17.73
C ARG A 109 -6.81 6.89 -18.35
N HIS A 110 -5.62 6.79 -18.91
CA HIS A 110 -5.14 5.57 -19.55
C HIS A 110 -5.05 4.41 -18.57
N LEU A 111 -4.47 4.63 -17.38
CA LEU A 111 -4.29 3.58 -16.38
C LEU A 111 -5.63 3.16 -15.75
N LEU A 112 -6.56 4.09 -15.53
CA LEU A 112 -7.92 3.78 -15.11
C LEU A 112 -8.65 2.89 -16.13
N ALA A 113 -8.57 3.25 -17.41
CA ALA A 113 -9.18 2.49 -18.49
C ALA A 113 -8.51 1.11 -18.65
N ARG A 114 -7.18 1.08 -18.68
CA ARG A 114 -6.40 -0.15 -18.90
C ARG A 114 -6.49 -1.14 -17.74
N GLY A 115 -6.57 -0.60 -16.52
CA GLY A 115 -6.77 -1.38 -15.30
C GLY A 115 -8.23 -1.73 -15.04
N GLU A 116 -9.16 -1.30 -15.90
CA GLU A 116 -10.61 -1.52 -15.74
C GLU A 116 -11.11 -1.09 -14.34
N ALA A 117 -10.53 0.00 -13.82
CA ALA A 117 -10.80 0.45 -12.46
C ALA A 117 -12.25 0.94 -12.29
N THR A 118 -12.92 0.40 -11.29
CA THR A 118 -14.29 0.80 -10.91
C THR A 118 -14.32 1.84 -9.81
N THR A 119 -13.20 2.00 -9.12
CA THR A 119 -13.03 2.88 -7.96
C THR A 119 -11.67 3.56 -8.05
N LEU A 120 -11.61 4.85 -7.75
CA LEU A 120 -10.38 5.60 -7.55
C LEU A 120 -10.21 5.88 -6.06
N ILE A 121 -9.12 5.36 -5.47
CA ILE A 121 -8.68 5.66 -4.11
C ILE A 121 -7.58 6.71 -4.23
N THR A 122 -7.79 7.88 -3.65
CA THR A 122 -6.90 9.03 -3.81
C THR A 122 -6.99 9.98 -2.61
N VAL A 123 -6.42 11.15 -2.73
CA VAL A 123 -6.51 12.28 -1.80
C VAL A 123 -7.13 13.48 -2.53
N PRO A 124 -7.75 14.46 -1.84
CA PRO A 124 -8.47 15.55 -2.50
C PRO A 124 -7.60 16.43 -3.41
N GLN A 125 -6.30 16.50 -3.10
CA GLN A 125 -5.36 17.36 -3.82
C GLN A 125 -4.05 16.63 -4.10
N ILE A 126 -3.60 16.60 -5.36
CA ILE A 126 -2.27 16.14 -5.75
C ILE A 126 -1.56 17.27 -6.52
N GLY A 127 -0.58 17.92 -5.89
CA GLY A 127 0.06 19.09 -6.45
C GLY A 127 -0.96 20.22 -6.69
N ARG A 128 -1.25 20.53 -7.95
CA ARG A 128 -2.26 21.54 -8.34
C ARG A 128 -3.57 20.93 -8.83
N VAL A 129 -3.70 19.61 -8.78
CA VAL A 129 -4.86 18.89 -9.30
C VAL A 129 -5.87 18.68 -8.18
N ASP A 130 -7.08 19.21 -8.36
CA ASP A 130 -8.26 18.80 -7.61
C ASP A 130 -8.71 17.44 -8.16
N THR A 131 -8.60 16.41 -7.34
CA THR A 131 -8.84 15.03 -7.78
C THR A 131 -10.32 14.69 -7.84
N VAL A 132 -11.17 15.42 -7.08
CA VAL A 132 -12.64 15.28 -7.15
C VAL A 132 -13.12 15.82 -8.49
N GLU A 133 -12.69 17.02 -8.85
CA GLU A 133 -13.03 17.64 -10.14
C GLU A 133 -12.53 16.78 -11.31
N LEU A 134 -11.29 16.29 -11.21
CA LEU A 134 -10.75 15.38 -12.22
C LEU A 134 -11.53 14.07 -12.33
N PHE A 135 -11.91 13.47 -11.20
CA PHE A 135 -12.73 12.25 -11.17
C PHE A 135 -14.05 12.46 -11.90
N GLU A 136 -14.76 13.57 -11.64
CA GLU A 136 -16.03 13.88 -12.31
C GLU A 136 -15.86 14.02 -13.84
N ARG A 137 -14.77 14.62 -14.30
CA ARG A 137 -14.46 14.68 -15.73
C ARG A 137 -14.15 13.30 -16.31
N LEU A 138 -13.34 12.50 -15.61
CA LEU A 138 -12.91 11.19 -16.10
C LEU A 138 -14.05 10.18 -16.16
N ARG A 139 -14.95 10.16 -15.17
CA ARG A 139 -16.06 9.20 -15.13
C ARG A 139 -17.08 9.40 -16.26
N ALA A 140 -17.14 10.59 -16.85
CA ALA A 140 -17.99 10.84 -18.02
C ALA A 140 -17.54 10.00 -19.23
N ASP A 141 -16.24 9.78 -19.37
CA ASP A 141 -15.66 9.01 -20.48
C ASP A 141 -15.32 7.55 -20.09
N LEU A 142 -15.32 7.24 -18.80
CA LEU A 142 -14.99 5.93 -18.24
C LEU A 142 -16.18 5.36 -17.45
N PRO A 143 -17.19 4.77 -18.11
CA PRO A 143 -18.43 4.34 -17.45
C PRO A 143 -18.23 3.24 -16.40
N ALA A 144 -17.12 2.53 -16.42
CA ALA A 144 -16.75 1.59 -15.37
C ALA A 144 -16.36 2.29 -14.06
N LEU A 145 -15.79 3.50 -14.13
CA LEU A 145 -15.32 4.27 -12.98
C LEU A 145 -16.53 4.91 -12.26
N ARG A 146 -16.90 4.38 -11.10
CA ARG A 146 -18.16 4.72 -10.41
C ARG A 146 -17.96 5.33 -9.03
N ARG A 147 -16.81 5.07 -8.37
CA ARG A 147 -16.57 5.42 -6.97
C ARG A 147 -15.30 6.22 -6.81
N TYR A 148 -15.39 7.25 -6.00
CA TYR A 148 -14.26 8.03 -5.49
C TYR A 148 -14.13 7.76 -3.99
N VAL A 149 -12.93 7.51 -3.53
CA VAL A 149 -12.60 7.32 -2.11
C VAL A 149 -11.50 8.30 -1.76
N ASP A 150 -11.82 9.25 -0.89
CA ASP A 150 -10.80 10.02 -0.20
C ASP A 150 -10.22 9.15 0.91
N VAL A 151 -8.95 8.80 0.78
CA VAL A 151 -8.31 7.94 1.78
C VAL A 151 -8.29 8.57 3.17
N TYR A 152 -8.26 9.89 3.26
CA TYR A 152 -8.22 10.61 4.54
C TYR A 152 -9.55 10.59 5.32
N ASP A 153 -10.67 10.31 4.65
CA ASP A 153 -11.95 10.10 5.34
C ASP A 153 -11.94 8.81 6.17
N VAL A 154 -11.10 7.84 5.78
CA VAL A 154 -11.03 6.52 6.43
C VAL A 154 -9.77 6.37 7.28
N VAL A 155 -8.65 6.91 6.78
CA VAL A 155 -7.35 6.89 7.43
C VAL A 155 -7.05 8.33 7.88
N PRO A 156 -7.55 8.76 9.04
CA PRO A 156 -7.31 10.10 9.53
C PRO A 156 -5.84 10.22 9.93
N VAL A 157 -5.00 10.55 8.95
CA VAL A 157 -3.63 10.98 9.20
C VAL A 157 -3.71 12.48 9.44
N PRO A 158 -3.63 12.97 10.68
CA PRO A 158 -3.56 14.39 10.93
C PRO A 158 -2.37 14.92 10.13
N HIS A 159 -2.56 16.00 9.39
CA HIS A 159 -1.48 16.70 8.69
C HIS A 159 -0.27 16.85 9.63
N GLY A 160 0.79 16.03 9.43
CA GLY A 160 2.02 16.08 10.20
C GLY A 160 2.14 15.17 11.43
N ARG A 161 1.22 14.24 11.71
CA ARG A 161 1.39 13.23 12.78
C ARG A 161 0.73 11.91 12.42
N VAL A 162 1.56 10.91 12.19
CA VAL A 162 1.15 9.52 11.90
C VAL A 162 1.17 8.65 13.18
N ASP A 163 1.44 9.24 14.34
CA ASP A 163 1.74 8.55 15.60
C ASP A 163 0.52 8.21 16.49
N ALA A 164 -0.71 8.24 15.96
CA ALA A 164 -1.90 8.23 16.82
C ALA A 164 -2.59 6.86 16.99
N ALA A 165 -1.86 5.76 16.93
CA ALA A 165 -2.49 4.44 17.03
C ALA A 165 -2.66 3.91 18.46
N LEU A 166 -2.06 4.55 19.46
CA LEU A 166 -2.21 4.13 20.85
C LEU A 166 -2.83 5.26 21.71
N ASP A 167 -3.81 4.90 22.52
CA ASP A 167 -4.31 5.77 23.57
C ASP A 167 -3.18 6.03 24.59
N PRO A 168 -2.74 7.29 24.76
CA PRO A 168 -1.63 7.60 25.66
C PRO A 168 -1.93 7.29 27.15
N ALA A 169 -3.20 7.19 27.53
CA ALA A 169 -3.60 6.89 28.90
C ALA A 169 -3.64 5.39 29.21
N THR A 170 -3.98 4.57 28.22
CA THR A 170 -4.21 3.13 28.42
C THR A 170 -3.20 2.24 27.70
N GLY A 171 -2.41 2.80 26.76
CA GLY A 171 -1.55 2.03 25.85
C GLY A 171 -2.34 1.10 24.88
N ALA A 172 -3.66 1.20 24.92
CA ALA A 172 -4.50 0.39 24.02
C ALA A 172 -4.57 1.00 22.62
N PRO A 173 -4.76 0.19 21.57
CA PRO A 173 -4.96 0.69 20.21
C PRO A 173 -6.18 1.62 20.15
N VAL A 174 -5.99 2.83 19.62
CA VAL A 174 -7.09 3.76 19.38
C VAL A 174 -8.06 3.14 18.39
N GLY A 175 -9.36 3.09 18.74
CA GLY A 175 -10.37 2.50 17.87
C GLY A 175 -10.38 0.96 17.83
N ALA A 176 -9.87 0.28 18.87
CA ALA A 176 -9.80 -1.19 18.93
C ALA A 176 -11.13 -1.89 18.58
N ALA A 177 -12.28 -1.33 19.02
CA ALA A 177 -13.60 -1.86 18.68
C ALA A 177 -13.91 -1.73 17.17
N ALA A 178 -13.55 -0.61 16.56
CA ALA A 178 -13.73 -0.38 15.13
C ALA A 178 -12.84 -1.34 14.31
N VAL A 179 -11.58 -1.52 14.74
CA VAL A 179 -10.65 -2.47 14.11
C VAL A 179 -11.15 -3.90 14.23
N ALA A 180 -11.68 -4.30 15.39
CA ALA A 180 -12.28 -5.63 15.58
C ALA A 180 -13.47 -5.85 14.65
N SER A 181 -14.36 -4.88 14.53
CA SER A 181 -15.50 -4.92 13.59
C SER A 181 -15.03 -4.97 12.14
N ALA A 182 -14.03 -4.18 11.78
CA ALA A 182 -13.40 -4.19 10.46
C ALA A 182 -12.84 -5.59 10.14
N ASN A 183 -12.09 -6.19 11.05
CA ASN A 183 -11.50 -7.52 10.87
C ASN A 183 -12.57 -8.62 10.71
N GLN A 184 -13.72 -8.51 11.40
CA GLN A 184 -14.84 -9.41 11.20
C GLN A 184 -15.45 -9.28 9.79
N LEU A 185 -15.61 -8.05 9.31
CA LEU A 185 -16.18 -7.78 8.00
C LEU A 185 -15.31 -8.30 6.85
N ILE A 186 -13.99 -8.17 6.97
CA ILE A 186 -13.04 -8.58 5.93
C ILE A 186 -12.58 -10.04 6.05
N ALA A 187 -13.07 -10.77 7.06
CA ALA A 187 -12.67 -12.16 7.27
C ALA A 187 -12.88 -13.02 6.02
N GLY A 188 -11.83 -13.70 5.58
CA GLY A 188 -11.84 -14.56 4.39
C GLY A 188 -11.88 -13.83 3.03
N ARG A 189 -11.77 -12.50 3.02
CA ARG A 189 -11.79 -11.74 1.76
C ARG A 189 -10.43 -11.63 1.07
N ARG A 190 -9.35 -11.77 1.81
CA ARG A 190 -8.00 -11.60 1.32
C ARG A 190 -7.76 -12.28 -0.04
N THR A 191 -7.06 -11.60 -0.95
CA THR A 191 -6.61 -12.21 -2.21
C THR A 191 -5.65 -13.37 -1.92
N PRO A 192 -5.87 -14.59 -2.45
CA PRO A 192 -4.90 -15.67 -2.41
C PRO A 192 -3.57 -15.24 -3.06
N THR A 193 -2.46 -15.74 -2.52
CA THR A 193 -1.12 -15.27 -2.92
C THR A 193 -0.74 -15.61 -4.35
N ASP A 194 -1.43 -16.53 -5.00
CA ASP A 194 -1.24 -16.97 -6.38
C ASP A 194 -2.29 -16.41 -7.36
N GLU A 195 -3.22 -15.59 -6.87
CA GLU A 195 -4.17 -14.85 -7.70
C GLU A 195 -3.64 -13.45 -8.03
N LEU A 196 -4.22 -12.82 -9.06
CA LEU A 196 -3.90 -11.45 -9.44
C LEU A 196 -4.20 -10.50 -8.26
N ALA A 197 -3.17 -9.81 -7.78
CA ALA A 197 -3.29 -8.86 -6.67
C ALA A 197 -3.12 -7.41 -7.13
N LEU A 198 -2.23 -7.17 -8.12
CA LEU A 198 -1.93 -5.82 -8.55
C LEU A 198 -1.55 -5.73 -10.03
N LEU A 199 -1.81 -4.55 -10.59
CA LEU A 199 -1.34 -4.11 -11.88
C LEU A 199 -0.32 -2.98 -11.67
N ASN A 200 0.94 -3.31 -11.93
CA ASN A 200 2.02 -2.35 -11.79
C ASN A 200 2.17 -1.53 -13.08
N SER A 201 2.29 -0.21 -12.96
CA SER A 201 2.54 0.66 -14.11
C SER A 201 4.03 0.77 -14.42
N THR A 202 4.37 0.79 -15.72
CA THR A 202 5.73 1.10 -16.19
C THR A 202 5.92 2.60 -16.35
N SER A 203 7.17 3.05 -16.49
CA SER A 203 7.49 4.49 -16.65
C SER A 203 7.00 5.14 -17.95
N GLY A 204 6.53 4.34 -18.92
CA GLY A 204 6.00 4.88 -20.17
C GLY A 204 7.00 5.64 -21.05
N THR A 205 8.31 5.37 -20.96
CA THR A 205 9.37 6.08 -21.72
C THR A 205 9.18 6.06 -23.21
N THR A 206 8.46 5.08 -23.75
CA THR A 206 8.19 4.90 -25.19
C THR A 206 6.73 5.21 -25.55
N GLY A 207 5.93 5.73 -24.64
CA GLY A 207 4.51 6.00 -24.83
C GLY A 207 3.73 5.98 -23.51
N LEU A 208 2.45 5.59 -23.57
CA LEU A 208 1.64 5.45 -22.36
C LEU A 208 2.12 4.27 -21.51
N PRO A 209 2.01 4.36 -20.16
CA PRO A 209 2.40 3.29 -19.24
C PRO A 209 1.70 1.98 -19.56
N LYS A 210 2.43 0.86 -19.41
CA LYS A 210 1.86 -0.48 -19.50
C LYS A 210 1.48 -0.96 -18.11
N CYS A 211 0.44 -1.79 -18.02
CA CYS A 211 0.08 -2.50 -16.80
C CYS A 211 0.71 -3.90 -16.83
N VAL A 212 1.47 -4.23 -15.80
CA VAL A 212 2.09 -5.53 -15.59
C VAL A 212 1.38 -6.23 -14.44
N ALA A 213 0.85 -7.42 -14.69
CA ALA A 213 0.11 -8.20 -13.70
C ALA A 213 1.05 -8.95 -12.77
N HIS A 214 0.79 -8.86 -11.47
CA HIS A 214 1.54 -9.56 -10.44
C HIS A 214 0.61 -10.21 -9.42
N ASP A 215 1.02 -11.39 -8.97
CA ASP A 215 0.53 -12.03 -7.75
C ASP A 215 1.44 -11.65 -6.56
N GLU A 216 0.94 -11.85 -5.33
CA GLU A 216 1.69 -11.52 -4.14
C GLU A 216 2.87 -12.49 -3.90
N ARG A 217 2.76 -13.74 -4.34
CA ARG A 217 3.83 -14.74 -4.21
C ARG A 217 5.11 -14.31 -4.94
N ARG A 218 4.98 -13.67 -6.12
CA ARG A 218 6.13 -13.06 -6.80
C ARG A 218 6.75 -11.95 -6.01
N TRP A 219 5.92 -11.14 -5.37
CA TRP A 219 6.37 -10.04 -4.53
C TRP A 219 7.20 -10.55 -3.35
N LEU A 220 6.67 -11.48 -2.57
CA LEU A 220 7.39 -12.11 -1.47
C LEU A 220 8.71 -12.74 -1.92
N LYS A 221 8.73 -13.37 -3.10
CA LYS A 221 9.95 -13.95 -3.65
C LYS A 221 11.02 -12.90 -3.97
N TYR A 222 10.62 -11.71 -4.47
CA TYR A 222 11.56 -10.60 -4.66
C TYR A 222 12.08 -10.07 -3.33
N HIS A 223 11.21 -9.96 -2.32
CA HIS A 223 11.62 -9.62 -0.96
C HIS A 223 12.69 -10.59 -0.46
N ASP A 224 12.46 -11.90 -0.57
CA ASP A 224 13.43 -12.91 -0.17
C ASP A 224 14.78 -12.76 -0.87
N TYR A 225 14.77 -12.52 -2.19
CA TYR A 225 16.00 -12.28 -2.93
C TYR A 225 16.70 -11.00 -2.50
N ALA A 226 15.98 -9.92 -2.20
CA ALA A 226 16.57 -8.68 -1.73
C ALA A 226 17.20 -8.84 -0.35
N VAL A 227 16.54 -9.55 0.56
CA VAL A 227 17.07 -9.90 1.89
C VAL A 227 18.36 -10.72 1.76
N ASP A 228 18.35 -11.77 0.94
CA ASP A 228 19.51 -12.65 0.76
C ASP A 228 20.68 -11.91 0.08
N ALA A 229 20.41 -11.17 -1.00
CA ALA A 229 21.44 -10.47 -1.76
C ALA A 229 22.05 -9.28 -0.99
N GLY A 230 21.23 -8.59 -0.19
CA GLY A 230 21.64 -7.46 0.63
C GLY A 230 22.18 -7.86 2.01
N ALA A 231 22.10 -9.15 2.38
CA ALA A 231 22.36 -9.61 3.74
C ALA A 231 21.60 -8.77 4.79
N LEU A 232 20.35 -8.42 4.48
CA LEU A 232 19.52 -7.54 5.31
C LEU A 232 19.11 -8.24 6.61
N THR A 233 18.95 -7.43 7.65
CA THR A 233 18.51 -7.87 8.98
C THR A 233 17.20 -7.18 9.35
N THR A 234 16.63 -7.57 10.49
CA THR A 234 15.42 -6.94 11.03
C THR A 234 15.66 -5.54 11.60
N ASP A 235 16.91 -5.09 11.68
CA ASP A 235 17.31 -3.78 12.23
C ASP A 235 17.60 -2.75 11.13
N GLU A 236 17.50 -3.15 9.86
CA GLU A 236 17.77 -2.26 8.74
C GLU A 236 16.65 -1.23 8.54
N VAL A 237 17.06 -0.02 8.17
CA VAL A 237 16.15 1.04 7.73
C VAL A 237 16.39 1.31 6.26
N CYS A 238 15.42 0.94 5.43
CA CYS A 238 15.50 1.12 3.98
C CYS A 238 14.92 2.49 3.57
N MET A 239 15.68 3.25 2.78
CA MET A 239 15.19 4.49 2.18
C MET A 239 14.79 4.24 0.73
N SER A 240 13.51 4.40 0.41
CA SER A 240 13.04 4.38 -0.97
C SER A 240 12.99 5.78 -1.55
N VAL A 241 13.59 5.95 -2.72
CA VAL A 241 13.56 7.21 -3.51
C VAL A 241 12.77 7.04 -4.81
N VAL A 242 12.25 5.84 -5.05
CA VAL A 242 11.44 5.53 -6.23
C VAL A 242 9.97 5.47 -5.81
N PRO A 243 9.06 6.10 -6.58
CA PRO A 243 7.65 6.10 -6.25
C PRO A 243 7.07 4.71 -6.05
N ALA A 244 6.29 4.54 -4.97
CA ALA A 244 5.68 3.27 -4.57
C ALA A 244 4.85 2.57 -5.66
N PRO A 245 4.08 3.28 -6.53
CA PRO A 245 3.31 2.63 -7.59
C PRO A 245 4.14 1.96 -8.68
N PHE A 246 5.44 2.24 -8.78
CA PHE A 246 6.32 1.60 -9.75
C PHE A 246 6.98 0.36 -9.16
N GLY A 247 7.27 -0.63 -10.02
CA GLY A 247 7.77 -1.93 -9.60
C GLY A 247 8.95 -1.87 -8.63
N PHE A 248 9.96 -1.07 -8.93
CA PHE A 248 11.11 -0.96 -8.05
C PHE A 248 10.76 -0.30 -6.71
N GLY A 249 9.94 0.76 -6.70
CA GLY A 249 9.49 1.40 -5.47
C GLY A 249 8.67 0.44 -4.61
N LEU A 250 7.77 -0.31 -5.23
CA LEU A 250 6.96 -1.32 -4.56
C LEU A 250 7.82 -2.42 -3.90
N TRP A 251 8.83 -2.94 -4.63
CA TRP A 251 9.68 -4.02 -4.16
C TRP A 251 10.67 -3.62 -3.06
N THR A 252 10.98 -2.34 -2.94
CA THR A 252 11.97 -1.84 -1.97
C THR A 252 11.37 -1.15 -0.75
N ALA A 253 10.09 -0.82 -0.77
CA ALA A 253 9.43 -0.05 0.28
C ALA A 253 8.39 -0.84 1.09
N HIS A 254 8.17 -2.08 0.73
CA HIS A 254 7.24 -2.96 1.44
C HIS A 254 8.01 -4.08 2.17
#